data_5ddd3c2539298fd4b72720c782f612b9
#
_entry.id   5ddd3c2539298fd4b72720c782f612b9
#
_cell.length_a   1.000
_cell.length_b   1.000
_cell.length_c   1.000
_cell.angle_alpha   90.00
_cell.angle_beta   90.00
_cell.angle_gamma   90.00
#
_symmetry.space_group_name_H-M   'P 1'
#
loop_
_entity.id
_entity.type
_entity.pdbx_description
1 polymer ?
#
loop_
_entity_poly.entity_id
_entity_poly.type
_entity_poly.pdbx_seq_one_letter_code
_entity_poly.pdbx_strand_id
1 'polypeptide(L)'
;LHSTSRRQRQMCIRDRSSTMSNKRAFSKGMYDSIPIALAYFAVAFSLGIMARKAGLTPFQGFLSSMLNHASAGEYAEFTVIEAGAPYIEMALVILITNARYLLMSCALSQRFAPDAPLIHRVLVGFGITDEIFGISIARPGNVNPFYTYGAMALALPAWSSATAIGIVAGNILPASAVSALSVALYGMFLAIVIPPTKKNKVLGGVVLISFVFSGLFTWLPVTKTLSASMRTIILTIVIAGAAAVLFPVKDETQEGDKNDAA
;
A
#
# COMPACT_ATOMS: atom_id res chain seq x y z
N LEU A 1 22.72 -35.67 24.17
CA LEU A 1 22.11 -36.37 23.01
C LEU A 1 20.73 -35.80 22.59
N HIS A 2 20.01 -35.05 23.47
CA HIS A 2 18.70 -34.47 23.14
C HIS A 2 18.72 -33.10 22.46
N SER A 3 19.83 -32.36 22.48
CA SER A 3 19.92 -31.02 21.88
C SER A 3 20.11 -31.04 20.35
N THR A 4 20.78 -32.04 19.82
CA THR A 4 21.03 -32.22 18.39
C THR A 4 19.75 -32.54 17.61
N SER A 5 18.83 -33.28 18.19
CA SER A 5 17.54 -33.64 17.57
C SER A 5 16.61 -32.42 17.39
N ARG A 6 16.61 -31.44 18.30
CA ARG A 6 15.84 -30.21 18.14
C ARG A 6 16.40 -29.31 17.06
N ARG A 7 17.72 -29.14 16.98
CA ARG A 7 18.38 -28.38 15.92
C ARG A 7 18.16 -29.02 14.53
N GLN A 8 18.26 -30.34 14.44
CA GLN A 8 17.97 -31.04 13.19
C GLN A 8 16.49 -30.92 12.78
N ARG A 9 15.54 -31.00 13.72
CA ARG A 9 14.12 -30.74 13.43
C ARG A 9 13.85 -29.32 12.98
N GLN A 10 14.49 -28.33 13.62
CA GLN A 10 14.36 -26.93 13.22
C GLN A 10 15.02 -26.67 11.86
N MET A 11 16.15 -27.33 11.57
CA MET A 11 16.80 -27.27 10.26
C MET A 11 15.93 -27.93 9.17
N CYS A 12 15.34 -29.10 9.43
CA CYS A 12 14.42 -29.76 8.50
C CYS A 12 13.11 -28.96 8.29
N ILE A 13 12.61 -28.25 9.30
CA ILE A 13 11.42 -27.37 9.16
C ILE A 13 11.82 -26.12 8.36
N ARG A 14 13.01 -25.58 8.55
CA ARG A 14 13.56 -24.44 7.81
C ARG A 14 13.80 -24.77 6.33
N ASP A 15 14.34 -25.97 6.04
CA ASP A 15 14.54 -26.45 4.68
C ASP A 15 13.23 -26.86 3.98
N ARG A 16 12.23 -27.31 4.72
CA ARG A 16 10.93 -27.66 4.14
C ARG A 16 10.14 -26.45 3.63
N SER A 17 10.36 -25.25 4.17
CA SER A 17 9.74 -24.02 3.68
C SER A 17 10.43 -23.47 2.41
N SER A 18 11.71 -23.84 2.15
CA SER A 18 12.45 -23.44 0.95
C SER A 18 12.17 -24.31 -0.27
N THR A 19 11.44 -25.43 -0.13
CA THR A 19 11.21 -26.40 -1.21
C THR A 19 9.81 -26.40 -1.81
N MET A 20 9.01 -25.35 -1.56
CA MET A 20 7.72 -25.26 -2.25
C MET A 20 7.96 -24.99 -3.74
N SER A 21 7.46 -25.88 -4.62
CA SER A 21 7.57 -25.65 -6.06
C SER A 21 6.90 -24.33 -6.46
N ASN A 22 7.43 -23.66 -7.48
CA ASN A 22 6.92 -22.36 -7.95
C ASN A 22 5.42 -22.40 -8.25
N LYS A 23 4.94 -23.50 -8.84
CA LYS A 23 3.51 -23.71 -9.12
C LYS A 23 2.66 -23.74 -7.83
N ARG A 24 3.13 -24.43 -6.80
CA ARG A 24 2.44 -24.48 -5.50
C ARG A 24 2.49 -23.14 -4.78
N ALA A 25 3.62 -22.43 -4.85
CA ALA A 25 3.77 -21.11 -4.28
C ALA A 25 2.79 -20.13 -4.95
N PHE A 26 2.70 -20.12 -6.26
CA PHE A 26 1.77 -19.31 -7.04
C PHE A 26 0.31 -19.59 -6.67
N SER A 27 -0.11 -20.87 -6.70
CA SER A 27 -1.47 -21.26 -6.33
C SER A 27 -1.82 -20.87 -4.88
N LYS A 28 -0.86 -21.03 -3.95
CA LYS A 28 -1.04 -20.62 -2.56
C LYS A 28 -1.19 -19.10 -2.43
N GLY A 29 -0.39 -18.31 -3.15
CA GLY A 29 -0.50 -16.86 -3.19
C GLY A 29 -1.85 -16.41 -3.72
N MET A 30 -2.35 -17.01 -4.80
CA MET A 30 -3.71 -16.75 -5.30
C MET A 30 -4.78 -17.04 -4.25
N TYR A 31 -4.70 -18.19 -3.60
CA TYR A 31 -5.68 -18.57 -2.59
C TYR A 31 -5.68 -17.60 -1.39
N ASP A 32 -4.50 -17.28 -0.87
CA ASP A 32 -4.35 -16.38 0.27
C ASP A 32 -4.77 -14.94 -0.03
N SER A 33 -4.78 -14.54 -1.30
CA SER A 33 -5.19 -13.20 -1.75
C SER A 33 -6.68 -13.07 -2.07
N ILE A 34 -7.49 -14.13 -1.98
CA ILE A 34 -8.94 -14.05 -2.22
C ILE A 34 -9.61 -12.99 -1.34
N PRO A 35 -9.39 -12.96 -0.03
CA PRO A 35 -9.98 -11.92 0.82
C PRO A 35 -9.51 -10.50 0.43
N ILE A 36 -8.24 -10.39 0.02
CA ILE A 36 -7.64 -9.13 -0.45
C ILE A 36 -8.35 -8.66 -1.73
N ALA A 37 -8.52 -9.54 -2.70
CA ALA A 37 -9.18 -9.23 -3.96
C ALA A 37 -10.64 -8.76 -3.75
N LEU A 38 -11.36 -9.37 -2.81
CA LEU A 38 -12.73 -8.96 -2.46
C LEU A 38 -12.75 -7.56 -1.82
N ALA A 39 -11.84 -7.29 -0.89
CA ALA A 39 -11.71 -5.97 -0.26
C ALA A 39 -11.29 -4.91 -1.30
N TYR A 40 -10.36 -5.25 -2.19
CA TYR A 40 -9.91 -4.38 -3.28
C TYR A 40 -11.04 -4.03 -4.24
N PHE A 41 -11.89 -4.99 -4.55
CA PHE A 41 -13.04 -4.73 -5.41
C PHE A 41 -13.93 -3.63 -4.83
N ALA A 42 -14.26 -3.71 -3.55
CA ALA A 42 -15.11 -2.72 -2.88
C ALA A 42 -14.48 -1.32 -2.87
N VAL A 43 -13.18 -1.23 -2.55
CA VAL A 43 -12.44 0.03 -2.48
C VAL A 43 -12.26 0.65 -3.86
N ALA A 44 -11.78 -0.13 -4.82
CA ALA A 44 -11.50 0.35 -6.17
C ALA A 44 -12.80 0.74 -6.91
N PHE A 45 -13.92 0.06 -6.62
CA PHE A 45 -15.23 0.48 -7.11
C PHE A 45 -15.56 1.92 -6.69
N SER A 46 -15.34 2.25 -5.43
CA SER A 46 -15.53 3.62 -4.91
C SER A 46 -14.58 4.63 -5.54
N LEU A 47 -13.33 4.25 -5.79
CA LEU A 47 -12.34 5.06 -6.52
C LEU A 47 -12.76 5.26 -7.99
N GLY A 48 -13.37 4.25 -8.62
CA GLY A 48 -13.93 4.36 -9.96
C GLY A 48 -15.01 5.45 -10.08
N ILE A 49 -15.82 5.64 -9.05
CA ILE A 49 -16.79 6.74 -9.01
C ILE A 49 -16.08 8.10 -9.00
N MET A 50 -14.96 8.21 -8.29
CA MET A 50 -14.14 9.43 -8.32
C MET A 50 -13.45 9.63 -9.67
N ALA A 51 -12.89 8.58 -10.26
CA ALA A 51 -12.28 8.62 -11.58
C ALA A 51 -13.27 9.14 -12.64
N ARG A 52 -14.54 8.73 -12.51
CA ARG A 52 -15.60 9.28 -13.36
C ARG A 52 -15.81 10.78 -13.17
N LYS A 53 -15.85 11.28 -11.94
CA LYS A 53 -15.94 12.72 -11.67
C LYS A 53 -14.78 13.49 -12.28
N ALA A 54 -13.59 12.89 -12.29
CA ALA A 54 -12.40 13.41 -12.96
C ALA A 54 -12.47 13.32 -14.49
N GLY A 55 -13.53 12.73 -15.07
CA GLY A 55 -13.74 12.65 -16.52
C GLY A 55 -13.07 11.46 -17.20
N LEU A 56 -12.59 10.47 -16.46
CA LEU A 56 -11.93 9.29 -17.04
C LEU A 56 -12.97 8.34 -17.66
N THR A 57 -12.60 7.75 -18.80
CA THR A 57 -13.34 6.63 -19.41
C THR A 57 -13.06 5.33 -18.63
N PRO A 58 -13.92 4.29 -18.73
CA PRO A 58 -13.68 3.00 -18.09
C PRO A 58 -12.31 2.37 -18.44
N PHE A 59 -11.89 2.51 -19.70
CA PHE A 59 -10.57 2.01 -20.13
C PHE A 59 -9.41 2.81 -19.50
N GLN A 60 -9.52 4.13 -19.44
CA GLN A 60 -8.51 4.97 -18.79
C GLN A 60 -8.43 4.66 -17.29
N GLY A 61 -9.57 4.51 -16.61
CA GLY A 61 -9.59 4.11 -15.21
C GLY A 61 -8.99 2.73 -14.97
N PHE A 62 -9.30 1.75 -15.81
CA PHE A 62 -8.67 0.43 -15.75
C PHE A 62 -7.15 0.51 -15.90
N LEU A 63 -6.67 1.23 -16.90
CA LEU A 63 -5.23 1.36 -17.16
C LEU A 63 -4.52 2.12 -16.04
N SER A 64 -5.10 3.22 -15.56
CA SER A 64 -4.58 3.98 -14.42
C SER A 64 -4.44 3.08 -13.20
N SER A 65 -5.49 2.35 -12.82
CA SER A 65 -5.48 1.43 -11.69
C SER A 65 -4.51 0.25 -11.85
N MET A 66 -4.29 -0.22 -13.08
CA MET A 66 -3.32 -1.28 -13.35
C MET A 66 -1.88 -0.79 -13.16
N LEU A 67 -1.63 0.49 -13.40
CA LEU A 67 -0.31 1.10 -13.27
C LEU A 67 -0.08 1.70 -11.87
N ASN A 68 -1.14 2.19 -11.23
CA ASN A 68 -1.12 2.82 -9.90
C ASN A 68 -2.12 2.13 -8.95
N HIS A 69 -1.81 0.92 -8.52
CA HIS A 69 -2.66 0.10 -7.64
C HIS A 69 -2.49 0.46 -6.15
N ALA A 70 -2.52 1.75 -5.85
CA ALA A 70 -2.40 2.29 -4.51
C ALA A 70 -3.60 3.18 -4.20
N SER A 71 -4.43 2.80 -3.23
CA SER A 71 -5.68 3.50 -2.91
C SER A 71 -5.50 5.01 -2.68
N ALA A 72 -4.54 5.40 -1.85
CA ALA A 72 -4.22 6.79 -1.58
C ALA A 72 -3.58 7.49 -2.79
N GLY A 73 -2.74 6.77 -3.55
CA GLY A 73 -2.11 7.27 -4.77
C GLY A 73 -3.13 7.54 -5.87
N GLU A 74 -4.07 6.61 -6.11
CA GLU A 74 -5.15 6.81 -7.08
C GLU A 74 -6.14 7.90 -6.66
N TYR A 75 -6.46 7.97 -5.37
CA TYR A 75 -7.28 9.06 -4.86
C TYR A 75 -6.63 10.42 -5.17
N ALA A 76 -5.34 10.55 -4.89
CA ALA A 76 -4.57 11.76 -5.18
C ALA A 76 -4.50 12.04 -6.69
N GLU A 77 -4.26 11.01 -7.50
CA GLU A 77 -4.24 11.10 -8.96
C GLU A 77 -5.55 11.65 -9.51
N PHE A 78 -6.68 11.05 -9.15
CA PHE A 78 -7.99 11.47 -9.64
C PHE A 78 -8.36 12.88 -9.16
N THR A 79 -7.96 13.25 -7.96
CA THR A 79 -8.16 14.62 -7.44
C THR A 79 -7.36 15.65 -8.25
N VAL A 80 -6.12 15.33 -8.62
CA VAL A 80 -5.27 16.21 -9.44
C VAL A 80 -5.83 16.34 -10.86
N ILE A 81 -6.33 15.24 -11.44
CA ILE A 81 -6.97 15.24 -12.76
C ILE A 81 -8.25 16.10 -12.73
N GLU A 82 -9.11 15.91 -11.73
CA GLU A 82 -10.34 16.69 -11.56
C GLU A 82 -10.06 18.18 -11.42
N ALA A 83 -8.98 18.54 -10.73
CA ALA A 83 -8.55 19.93 -10.56
C ALA A 83 -7.88 20.52 -11.84
N GLY A 84 -7.59 19.72 -12.86
CA GLY A 84 -6.86 20.15 -14.05
C GLY A 84 -5.44 20.63 -13.77
N ALA A 85 -4.80 20.12 -12.72
CA ALA A 85 -3.48 20.52 -12.30
C ALA A 85 -2.38 19.97 -13.25
N PRO A 86 -1.17 20.58 -13.28
CA PRO A 86 -0.08 20.16 -14.15
C PRO A 86 0.40 18.73 -13.87
N TYR A 87 0.90 18.05 -14.89
CA TYR A 87 1.44 16.68 -14.77
C TYR A 87 2.59 16.55 -13.78
N ILE A 88 3.40 17.61 -13.60
CA ILE A 88 4.49 17.61 -12.61
C ILE A 88 3.94 17.54 -11.18
N GLU A 89 2.85 18.21 -10.91
CA GLU A 89 2.18 18.16 -9.61
C GLU A 89 1.60 16.77 -9.35
N MET A 90 1.00 16.15 -10.37
CA MET A 90 0.53 14.76 -10.32
C MET A 90 1.69 13.81 -10.00
N ALA A 91 2.80 13.91 -10.70
CA ALA A 91 3.97 13.06 -10.48
C ALA A 91 4.51 13.18 -9.06
N LEU A 92 4.62 14.40 -8.53
CA LEU A 92 5.10 14.66 -7.18
C LEU A 92 4.13 14.12 -6.11
N VAL A 93 2.83 14.35 -6.24
CA VAL A 93 1.86 13.89 -5.26
C VAL A 93 1.78 12.37 -5.22
N ILE A 94 1.83 11.70 -6.36
CA ILE A 94 1.84 10.24 -6.44
C ILE A 94 3.13 9.68 -5.84
N LEU A 95 4.29 10.25 -6.17
CA LEU A 95 5.58 9.83 -5.62
C LEU A 95 5.59 9.91 -4.10
N ILE A 96 5.12 11.02 -3.52
CA ILE A 96 5.09 11.23 -2.08
C ILE A 96 4.07 10.33 -1.40
N THR A 97 2.88 10.21 -1.96
CA THR A 97 1.82 9.37 -1.39
C THR A 97 2.19 7.90 -1.39
N ASN A 98 2.93 7.45 -2.41
CA ASN A 98 3.35 6.07 -2.58
C ASN A 98 4.78 5.80 -2.07
N ALA A 99 5.47 6.77 -1.47
CA ALA A 99 6.87 6.62 -1.02
C ALA A 99 7.08 5.41 -0.09
N ARG A 100 6.09 5.05 0.73
CA ARG A 100 6.15 3.86 1.60
C ARG A 100 6.36 2.56 0.84
N TYR A 101 5.87 2.45 -0.40
CA TYR A 101 6.04 1.23 -1.20
C TYR A 101 7.50 0.97 -1.58
N LEU A 102 8.33 2.03 -1.67
CA LEU A 102 9.77 1.88 -1.86
C LEU A 102 10.40 1.14 -0.67
N LEU A 103 10.04 1.55 0.54
CA LEU A 103 10.54 0.90 1.77
C LEU A 103 10.06 -0.54 1.89
N MET A 104 8.78 -0.80 1.61
CA MET A 104 8.22 -2.15 1.62
C MET A 104 8.86 -3.05 0.56
N SER A 105 9.12 -2.52 -0.64
CA SER A 105 9.81 -3.24 -1.70
C SER A 105 11.24 -3.61 -1.30
N CYS A 106 11.96 -2.70 -0.67
CA CYS A 106 13.30 -2.96 -0.12
C CYS A 106 13.26 -4.05 0.96
N ALA A 107 12.33 -3.94 1.92
CA ALA A 107 12.18 -4.91 3.00
C ALA A 107 11.83 -6.31 2.48
N LEU A 108 10.87 -6.41 1.55
CA LEU A 108 10.49 -7.71 0.97
C LEU A 108 11.61 -8.30 0.10
N SER A 109 12.35 -7.44 -0.61
CA SER A 109 13.50 -7.84 -1.41
C SER A 109 14.58 -8.57 -0.58
N GLN A 110 14.79 -8.17 0.66
CA GLN A 110 15.73 -8.82 1.59
C GLN A 110 15.26 -10.22 2.05
N ARG A 111 13.97 -10.52 1.89
CA ARG A 111 13.39 -11.82 2.24
C ARG A 111 13.47 -12.85 1.10
N PHE A 112 13.89 -12.44 -0.09
CA PHE A 112 14.15 -13.38 -1.17
C PHE A 112 15.47 -14.10 -0.98
N ALA A 113 15.62 -15.28 -1.60
CA ALA A 113 16.89 -15.98 -1.61
C ALA A 113 17.99 -15.09 -2.19
N PRO A 114 19.24 -15.17 -1.68
CA PRO A 114 20.34 -14.31 -2.14
C PRO A 114 20.64 -14.44 -3.64
N ASP A 115 20.42 -15.62 -4.21
CA ASP A 115 20.59 -15.96 -5.61
C ASP A 115 19.37 -15.62 -6.50
N ALA A 116 18.29 -15.08 -5.90
CA ALA A 116 17.10 -14.72 -6.65
C ALA A 116 17.40 -13.62 -7.68
N PRO A 117 17.06 -13.83 -8.97
CA PRO A 117 17.29 -12.85 -10.02
C PRO A 117 16.67 -11.48 -9.72
N LEU A 118 17.36 -10.41 -10.12
CA LEU A 118 16.89 -9.03 -9.90
C LEU A 118 15.50 -8.77 -10.47
N ILE A 119 15.17 -9.43 -11.59
CA ILE A 119 13.85 -9.28 -12.23
C ILE A 119 12.69 -9.61 -11.29
N HIS A 120 12.84 -10.62 -10.41
CA HIS A 120 11.81 -10.94 -9.43
C HIS A 120 11.62 -9.82 -8.40
N ARG A 121 12.71 -9.15 -8.02
CA ARG A 121 12.65 -8.01 -7.08
C ARG A 121 11.93 -6.82 -7.71
N VAL A 122 12.20 -6.54 -8.98
CA VAL A 122 11.56 -5.44 -9.73
C VAL A 122 10.08 -5.72 -9.95
N LEU A 123 9.72 -6.92 -10.44
CA LEU A 123 8.33 -7.27 -10.72
C LEU A 123 7.47 -7.33 -9.45
N VAL A 124 8.01 -7.87 -8.36
CA VAL A 124 7.31 -7.87 -7.08
C VAL A 124 7.18 -6.43 -6.54
N GLY A 125 8.23 -5.61 -6.65
CA GLY A 125 8.20 -4.21 -6.25
C GLY A 125 7.17 -3.39 -7.02
N PHE A 126 6.97 -3.67 -8.30
CA PHE A 126 5.93 -3.03 -9.11
C PHE A 126 4.51 -3.30 -8.58
N GLY A 127 4.20 -4.55 -8.22
CA GLY A 127 2.86 -4.95 -7.79
C GLY A 127 2.65 -5.00 -6.28
N ILE A 128 3.57 -4.41 -5.49
CA ILE A 128 3.46 -4.45 -4.04
C ILE A 128 2.38 -3.50 -3.55
N THR A 129 1.59 -3.97 -2.60
CA THR A 129 0.60 -3.20 -1.84
C THR A 129 0.75 -3.53 -0.36
N ASP A 130 0.08 -2.78 0.52
CA ASP A 130 0.15 -3.02 1.97
C ASP A 130 -0.23 -4.47 2.33
N GLU A 131 -1.30 -4.98 1.72
CA GLU A 131 -1.85 -6.30 1.99
C GLU A 131 -0.99 -7.42 1.37
N ILE A 132 -0.56 -7.25 0.11
CA ILE A 132 0.33 -8.21 -0.56
C ILE A 132 1.68 -8.26 0.17
N PHE A 133 2.20 -7.13 0.60
CA PHE A 133 3.38 -7.06 1.46
C PHE A 133 3.14 -7.84 2.76
N GLY A 134 2.02 -7.57 3.44
CA GLY A 134 1.69 -8.19 4.72
C GLY A 134 1.68 -9.72 4.66
N ILE A 135 0.98 -10.30 3.67
CA ILE A 135 0.93 -11.76 3.53
C ILE A 135 2.25 -12.36 3.04
N SER A 136 3.04 -11.61 2.28
CA SER A 136 4.33 -12.07 1.75
C SER A 136 5.43 -12.04 2.82
N ILE A 137 5.55 -10.93 3.57
CA ILE A 137 6.58 -10.77 4.61
C ILE A 137 6.36 -11.72 5.80
N ALA A 138 5.12 -12.10 6.06
CA ALA A 138 4.75 -13.05 7.12
C ALA A 138 5.13 -14.50 6.81
N ARG A 139 5.57 -14.81 5.58
CA ARG A 139 5.99 -16.17 5.22
C ARG A 139 7.26 -16.55 5.96
N PRO A 140 7.35 -17.79 6.50
CA PRO A 140 8.55 -18.26 7.17
C PRO A 140 9.70 -18.48 6.17
N GLY A 141 10.93 -18.19 6.58
CA GLY A 141 12.14 -18.37 5.75
C GLY A 141 12.20 -17.42 4.55
N ASN A 142 12.91 -17.82 3.50
CA ASN A 142 12.98 -17.04 2.27
C ASN A 142 11.64 -17.08 1.53
N VAL A 143 11.20 -15.92 1.07
CA VAL A 143 9.95 -15.79 0.32
C VAL A 143 10.18 -16.25 -1.11
N ASN A 144 9.36 -17.18 -1.61
CA ASN A 144 9.36 -17.52 -3.01
C ASN A 144 8.62 -16.44 -3.80
N PRO A 145 9.26 -15.75 -4.80
CA PRO A 145 8.62 -14.68 -5.56
C PRO A 145 7.32 -15.10 -6.25
N PHE A 146 7.18 -16.38 -6.62
CA PHE A 146 5.95 -16.88 -7.24
C PHE A 146 4.75 -16.88 -6.29
N TYR A 147 4.95 -16.90 -4.98
CA TYR A 147 3.87 -16.67 -4.03
C TYR A 147 3.29 -15.26 -4.19
N THR A 148 4.15 -14.25 -4.21
CA THR A 148 3.74 -12.86 -4.40
C THR A 148 3.11 -12.64 -5.78
N TYR A 149 3.65 -13.26 -6.83
CA TYR A 149 3.02 -13.23 -8.17
C TYR A 149 1.62 -13.84 -8.18
N GLY A 150 1.39 -14.93 -7.45
CA GLY A 150 0.06 -15.51 -7.31
C GLY A 150 -0.93 -14.55 -6.66
N ALA A 151 -0.50 -13.86 -5.59
CA ALA A 151 -1.31 -12.84 -4.94
C ALA A 151 -1.61 -11.67 -5.87
N MET A 152 -0.60 -11.15 -6.58
CA MET A 152 -0.74 -10.08 -7.57
C MET A 152 -1.68 -10.46 -8.71
N ALA A 153 -1.57 -11.69 -9.23
CA ALA A 153 -2.36 -12.17 -10.36
C ALA A 153 -3.89 -12.16 -10.11
N LEU A 154 -4.32 -12.24 -8.86
CA LEU A 154 -5.72 -12.12 -8.49
C LEU A 154 -6.08 -10.70 -8.03
N ALA A 155 -5.27 -10.11 -7.16
CA ALA A 155 -5.60 -8.85 -6.50
C ALA A 155 -5.56 -7.66 -7.48
N LEU A 156 -4.54 -7.55 -8.35
CA LEU A 156 -4.41 -6.39 -9.24
C LEU A 156 -5.47 -6.33 -10.34
N PRO A 157 -5.82 -7.43 -11.04
CA PRO A 157 -6.95 -7.40 -11.96
C PRO A 157 -8.28 -7.12 -11.27
N ALA A 158 -8.51 -7.62 -10.04
CA ALA A 158 -9.70 -7.31 -9.27
C ALA A 158 -9.79 -5.80 -8.97
N TRP A 159 -8.69 -5.18 -8.57
CA TRP A 159 -8.57 -3.75 -8.35
C TRP A 159 -8.92 -2.95 -9.61
N SER A 160 -8.22 -3.21 -10.71
CA SER A 160 -8.37 -2.47 -11.96
C SER A 160 -9.76 -2.63 -12.60
N SER A 161 -10.30 -3.85 -12.57
CA SER A 161 -11.64 -4.13 -13.08
C SER A 161 -12.71 -3.43 -12.24
N ALA A 162 -12.56 -3.38 -10.92
CA ALA A 162 -13.50 -2.71 -10.03
C ALA A 162 -13.51 -1.19 -10.26
N THR A 163 -12.35 -0.57 -10.53
CA THR A 163 -12.29 0.85 -10.91
C THR A 163 -13.06 1.09 -12.21
N ALA A 164 -12.84 0.29 -13.24
CA ALA A 164 -13.58 0.40 -14.51
C ALA A 164 -15.10 0.23 -14.31
N ILE A 165 -15.51 -0.77 -13.54
CA ILE A 165 -16.93 -1.02 -13.21
C ILE A 165 -17.50 0.16 -12.42
N GLY A 166 -16.74 0.73 -11.47
CA GLY A 166 -17.13 1.90 -10.70
C GLY A 166 -17.39 3.14 -11.58
N ILE A 167 -16.59 3.33 -12.62
CA ILE A 167 -16.79 4.41 -13.61
C ILE A 167 -18.13 4.20 -14.35
N VAL A 168 -18.38 3.00 -14.82
CA VAL A 168 -19.64 2.65 -15.49
C VAL A 168 -20.83 2.80 -14.54
N ALA A 169 -20.72 2.25 -13.33
CA ALA A 169 -21.77 2.30 -12.32
C ALA A 169 -22.10 3.74 -11.87
N GLY A 170 -21.09 4.60 -11.77
CA GLY A 170 -21.27 6.02 -11.46
C GLY A 170 -22.13 6.76 -12.48
N ASN A 171 -22.34 6.21 -13.71
CA ASN A 171 -23.28 6.72 -14.69
C ASN A 171 -24.75 6.33 -14.41
N ILE A 172 -24.96 5.23 -13.69
CA ILE A 172 -26.26 4.59 -13.52
C ILE A 172 -26.81 4.87 -12.11
N LEU A 173 -25.92 5.00 -11.14
CA LEU A 173 -26.29 5.18 -9.73
C LEU A 173 -26.87 6.59 -9.47
N PRO A 174 -27.93 6.69 -8.64
CA PRO A 174 -28.43 7.97 -8.19
C PRO A 174 -27.38 8.73 -7.35
N ALA A 175 -27.45 10.06 -7.36
CA ALA A 175 -26.49 10.93 -6.68
C ALA A 175 -26.33 10.61 -5.17
N SER A 176 -27.41 10.19 -4.51
CA SER A 176 -27.38 9.77 -3.10
C SER A 176 -26.50 8.53 -2.87
N ALA A 177 -26.57 7.54 -3.76
CA ALA A 177 -25.73 6.33 -3.68
C ALA A 177 -24.25 6.67 -3.96
N VAL A 178 -23.99 7.53 -4.95
CA VAL A 178 -22.64 8.01 -5.25
C VAL A 178 -22.04 8.76 -4.05
N SER A 179 -22.82 9.60 -3.39
CA SER A 179 -22.40 10.32 -2.19
C SER A 179 -22.07 9.35 -1.03
N ALA A 180 -22.95 8.37 -0.78
CA ALA A 180 -22.74 7.38 0.27
C ALA A 180 -21.47 6.54 0.04
N LEU A 181 -21.21 6.10 -1.20
CA LEU A 181 -20.00 5.34 -1.55
C LEU A 181 -18.74 6.20 -1.42
N SER A 182 -18.81 7.49 -1.75
CA SER A 182 -17.69 8.42 -1.54
C SER A 182 -17.35 8.57 -0.05
N VAL A 183 -18.36 8.62 0.82
CA VAL A 183 -18.15 8.64 2.29
C VAL A 183 -17.52 7.33 2.78
N ALA A 184 -17.94 6.19 2.23
CA ALA A 184 -17.36 4.88 2.58
C ALA A 184 -15.85 4.81 2.26
N LEU A 185 -15.39 5.46 1.19
CA LEU A 185 -13.97 5.56 0.86
C LEU A 185 -13.17 6.26 1.97
N TYR A 186 -13.66 7.37 2.51
CA TYR A 186 -13.01 8.03 3.65
C TYR A 186 -13.01 7.16 4.90
N GLY A 187 -14.09 6.43 5.15
CA GLY A 187 -14.18 5.45 6.23
C GLY A 187 -13.10 4.36 6.12
N MET A 188 -12.80 3.90 4.91
CA MET A 188 -11.72 2.97 4.67
C MET A 188 -10.35 3.55 5.05
N PHE A 189 -10.04 4.79 4.65
CA PHE A 189 -8.78 5.43 5.04
C PHE A 189 -8.66 5.53 6.56
N LEU A 190 -9.73 5.88 7.27
CA LEU A 190 -9.74 5.91 8.74
C LEU A 190 -9.52 4.51 9.33
N ALA A 191 -10.10 3.47 8.73
CA ALA A 191 -9.93 2.10 9.17
C ALA A 191 -8.47 1.59 9.02
N ILE A 192 -7.71 2.12 8.06
CA ILE A 192 -6.29 1.83 7.89
C ILE A 192 -5.44 2.61 8.89
N VAL A 193 -5.76 3.89 9.12
CA VAL A 193 -4.93 4.80 9.92
C VAL A 193 -5.11 4.58 11.43
N ILE A 194 -6.34 4.34 11.91
CA ILE A 194 -6.64 4.29 13.35
C ILE A 194 -5.98 3.10 14.07
N PRO A 195 -5.99 1.83 13.58
CA PRO A 195 -5.44 0.70 14.33
C PRO A 195 -3.96 0.84 14.70
N PRO A 196 -3.06 1.29 13.81
CA PRO A 196 -1.66 1.52 14.17
C PRO A 196 -1.49 2.60 15.25
N THR A 197 -2.34 3.65 15.27
CA THR A 197 -2.24 4.73 16.27
C THR A 197 -2.55 4.26 17.69
N LYS A 198 -3.38 3.23 17.85
CA LYS A 198 -3.67 2.62 19.16
C LYS A 198 -2.45 1.93 19.76
N LYS A 199 -1.57 1.40 18.92
CA LYS A 199 -0.35 0.70 19.35
C LYS A 199 0.82 1.64 19.57
N ASN A 200 0.87 2.77 18.88
CA ASN A 200 1.97 3.73 18.95
C ASN A 200 1.43 5.15 19.17
N LYS A 201 1.65 5.67 20.37
CA LYS A 201 1.19 7.02 20.77
C LYS A 201 1.84 8.14 19.97
N VAL A 202 3.11 7.95 19.54
CA VAL A 202 3.81 8.92 18.68
C VAL A 202 3.12 9.01 17.34
N LEU A 203 2.79 7.86 16.74
CA LEU A 203 2.05 7.80 15.49
C LEU A 203 0.66 8.46 15.64
N GLY A 204 -0.03 8.21 16.75
CA GLY A 204 -1.30 8.86 17.07
C GLY A 204 -1.17 10.39 17.12
N GLY A 205 -0.12 10.90 17.75
CA GLY A 205 0.19 12.33 17.78
C GLY A 205 0.48 12.91 16.39
N VAL A 206 1.27 12.23 15.58
CA VAL A 206 1.58 12.64 14.19
C VAL A 206 0.30 12.70 13.34
N VAL A 207 -0.58 11.71 13.45
CA VAL A 207 -1.86 11.68 12.73
C VAL A 207 -2.75 12.86 13.16
N LEU A 208 -2.89 13.09 14.47
CA LEU A 208 -3.69 14.21 14.98
C LEU A 208 -3.15 15.56 14.49
N ILE A 209 -1.84 15.77 14.57
CA ILE A 209 -1.17 16.99 14.08
C ILE A 209 -1.44 17.14 12.57
N SER A 210 -1.35 16.06 11.79
CA SER A 210 -1.62 16.09 10.35
C SER A 210 -3.05 16.55 10.04
N PHE A 211 -4.04 16.07 10.78
CA PHE A 211 -5.43 16.51 10.62
C PHE A 211 -5.60 18.00 10.98
N VAL A 212 -5.04 18.42 12.10
CA VAL A 212 -5.13 19.83 12.55
C VAL A 212 -4.48 20.78 11.54
N PHE A 213 -3.25 20.46 11.09
CA PHE A 213 -2.55 21.30 10.11
C PHE A 213 -3.23 21.28 8.74
N SER A 214 -3.75 20.13 8.31
CA SER A 214 -4.53 20.04 7.06
C SER A 214 -5.77 20.95 7.11
N GLY A 215 -6.50 20.93 8.22
CA GLY A 215 -7.62 21.82 8.46
C GLY A 215 -7.20 23.30 8.46
N LEU A 216 -6.16 23.63 9.19
CA LEU A 216 -5.64 25.02 9.26
C LEU A 216 -5.20 25.52 7.88
N PHE A 217 -4.48 24.72 7.09
CA PHE A 217 -4.04 25.08 5.74
C PHE A 217 -5.21 25.28 4.77
N THR A 218 -6.35 24.65 5.03
CA THR A 218 -7.56 24.86 4.23
C THR A 218 -8.25 26.20 4.58
N TRP A 219 -8.13 26.68 5.82
CA TRP A 219 -8.80 27.87 6.31
C TRP A 219 -7.97 29.15 6.21
N LEU A 220 -6.64 29.04 6.27
CA LEU A 220 -5.73 30.19 6.22
C LEU A 220 -5.76 30.86 4.84
N PRO A 221 -5.96 32.20 4.76
CA PRO A 221 -6.02 32.92 3.48
C PRO A 221 -4.72 32.80 2.66
N VAL A 222 -3.57 32.72 3.33
CA VAL A 222 -2.24 32.60 2.68
C VAL A 222 -2.08 31.27 1.94
N THR A 223 -2.68 30.20 2.44
CA THR A 223 -2.55 28.87 1.87
C THR A 223 -3.68 28.51 0.90
N LYS A 224 -4.73 29.32 0.84
CA LYS A 224 -5.84 29.16 -0.12
C LYS A 224 -5.40 29.27 -1.60
N THR A 225 -4.31 30.00 -1.86
CA THR A 225 -3.73 30.13 -3.21
C THR A 225 -3.02 28.88 -3.68
N LEU A 226 -2.67 27.96 -2.76
CA LEU A 226 -2.03 26.69 -3.09
C LEU A 226 -3.10 25.65 -3.49
N SER A 227 -2.79 24.84 -4.51
CA SER A 227 -3.63 23.70 -4.85
C SER A 227 -3.72 22.69 -3.70
N ALA A 228 -4.77 21.88 -3.67
CA ALA A 228 -4.93 20.82 -2.66
C ALA A 228 -3.74 19.86 -2.66
N SER A 229 -3.21 19.52 -3.83
CA SER A 229 -2.05 18.65 -4.00
C SER A 229 -0.79 19.27 -3.41
N MET A 230 -0.51 20.54 -3.69
CA MET A 230 0.65 21.24 -3.12
C MET A 230 0.59 21.32 -1.60
N ARG A 231 -0.58 21.56 -1.04
CA ARG A 231 -0.78 21.51 0.42
C ARG A 231 -0.46 20.15 1.00
N THR A 232 -0.93 19.08 0.36
CA THR A 232 -0.63 17.68 0.76
C THR A 232 0.87 17.40 0.70
N ILE A 233 1.56 17.78 -0.39
CA ILE A 233 3.00 17.61 -0.56
C ILE A 233 3.77 18.28 0.56
N ILE A 234 3.50 19.57 0.80
CA ILE A 234 4.18 20.37 1.83
C ILE A 234 3.96 19.78 3.22
N LEU A 235 2.71 19.48 3.58
CA LEU A 235 2.39 18.92 4.89
C LEU A 235 3.02 17.56 5.11
N THR A 236 3.01 16.69 4.09
CA THR A 236 3.61 15.36 4.20
C THR A 236 5.13 15.45 4.42
N ILE A 237 5.84 16.26 3.63
CA ILE A 237 7.29 16.42 3.78
C ILE A 237 7.63 17.01 5.15
N VAL A 238 6.92 18.07 5.58
CA VAL A 238 7.22 18.74 6.84
C VAL A 238 6.89 17.87 8.03
N ILE A 239 5.70 17.29 8.09
CA ILE A 239 5.25 16.52 9.27
C ILE A 239 5.98 15.16 9.34
N ALA A 240 6.04 14.43 8.23
CA ALA A 240 6.73 13.13 8.22
C ALA A 240 8.24 13.29 8.41
N GLY A 241 8.85 14.30 7.81
CA GLY A 241 10.28 14.61 7.99
C GLY A 241 10.59 15.00 9.44
N ALA A 242 9.79 15.88 10.03
CA ALA A 242 9.95 16.25 11.45
C ALA A 242 9.76 15.05 12.38
N ALA A 243 8.74 14.22 12.14
CA ALA A 243 8.50 13.02 12.92
C ALA A 243 9.66 12.01 12.82
N ALA A 244 10.22 11.81 11.63
CA ALA A 244 11.34 10.91 11.41
C ALA A 244 12.63 11.37 12.14
N VAL A 245 12.87 12.68 12.19
CA VAL A 245 14.03 13.26 12.88
C VAL A 245 13.85 13.25 14.40
N LEU A 246 12.66 13.60 14.89
CA LEU A 246 12.39 13.70 16.32
C LEU A 246 12.17 12.35 17.01
N PHE A 247 11.65 11.37 16.27
CA PHE A 247 11.30 10.04 16.79
C PHE A 247 11.86 8.94 15.89
N PRO A 248 13.20 8.82 15.76
CA PRO A 248 13.80 7.76 14.96
C PRO A 248 13.43 6.39 15.53
N VAL A 249 12.99 5.48 14.67
CA VAL A 249 12.74 4.08 15.05
C VAL A 249 14.10 3.41 15.23
N LYS A 250 14.36 2.85 16.41
CA LYS A 250 15.56 2.05 16.67
C LYS A 250 15.45 0.72 15.93
N ASP A 251 16.48 0.37 15.18
CA ASP A 251 16.59 -0.94 14.55
C ASP A 251 16.69 -2.04 15.61
N GLU A 252 15.67 -2.87 15.74
CA GLU A 252 15.67 -4.04 16.65
C GLU A 252 16.71 -5.11 16.25
N THR A 253 17.37 -4.94 15.12
CA THR A 253 18.39 -5.88 14.59
C THR A 253 19.73 -5.85 15.35
N GLN A 254 19.97 -4.84 16.21
CA GLN A 254 21.25 -4.77 16.95
C GLN A 254 21.19 -5.33 18.38
N GLU A 255 20.04 -5.64 18.91
CA GLU A 255 19.91 -6.24 20.25
C GLU A 255 20.04 -7.77 20.25
N GLY A 256 19.75 -8.44 19.13
CA GLY A 256 19.92 -9.89 19.00
C GLY A 256 21.38 -10.35 19.00
N ASP A 257 22.30 -9.53 18.52
CA ASP A 257 23.71 -9.89 18.36
C ASP A 257 24.56 -9.64 19.63
N LYS A 258 24.03 -8.88 20.58
CA LYS A 258 24.71 -8.63 21.87
C LYS A 258 24.40 -9.65 22.96
N ASN A 259 23.30 -10.39 22.83
CA ASN A 259 22.95 -11.43 23.81
C ASN A 259 23.50 -12.82 23.45
N ASP A 260 23.99 -13.02 22.22
CA ASP A 260 24.65 -14.27 21.82
C ASP A 260 26.21 -14.24 22.00
N ALA A 261 26.75 -13.13 22.49
CA ALA A 261 28.19 -12.94 22.73
C ALA A 261 28.58 -12.80 24.23
N ALA A 262 27.65 -13.14 25.17
CA ALA A 262 27.94 -13.14 26.62
C ALA A 262 27.77 -14.55 27.22
#